data_3be648029d722e7b1b2ddc8d213a83b1
#
_entry.id   3be648029d722e7b1b2ddc8d213a83b1
#
_cell.length_a   1.000
_cell.length_b   1.000
_cell.length_c   1.000
_cell.angle_alpha   90.00
_cell.angle_beta   90.00
_cell.angle_gamma   90.00
#
_symmetry.space_group_name_H-M   'P 1'
#
loop_
_entity.id
_entity.type
_entity.pdbx_description
1 polymer ?
#
loop_
_entity_poly.entity_id
_entity_poly.type
_entity_poly.pdbx_seq_one_letter_code
_entity_poly.pdbx_strand_id
1 'polypeptide(L)'
;MSDDEKAAKELVETLRDGEKGFAAAAEKLRDGDRPEWASTLQRLSEQRAQFSREIIDLGHAYGDDVDESGTATAAMHRGWIALKDAVTGDDAGAVLGAAVTGEDHAVSEYEKALEKDLSAGFREVVSRQHQAVVAARDEVKALQSVD
;
A
#
# COMPACT_ATOMS: atom_id res chain seq x y z
N MET A 1 13.97 10.66 18.23
CA MET A 1 13.02 10.43 17.15
C MET A 1 11.63 10.32 17.71
N SER A 2 10.72 11.15 17.24
CA SER A 2 9.34 11.12 17.72
C SER A 2 8.59 9.92 17.14
N ASP A 3 7.49 9.54 17.82
CA ASP A 3 6.65 8.47 17.30
C ASP A 3 6.01 8.86 15.97
N ASP A 4 5.64 10.13 15.79
CA ASP A 4 5.11 10.63 14.51
C ASP A 4 6.12 10.41 13.37
N GLU A 5 7.38 10.80 13.60
CA GLU A 5 8.41 10.65 12.58
C GLU A 5 8.66 9.19 12.23
N LYS A 6 8.72 8.34 13.25
CA LYS A 6 8.95 6.91 13.04
C LYS A 6 7.80 6.28 12.27
N ALA A 7 6.57 6.58 12.67
CA ALA A 7 5.38 6.07 11.99
C ALA A 7 5.33 6.58 10.56
N ALA A 8 5.64 7.86 10.35
CA ALA A 8 5.62 8.46 9.01
C ALA A 8 6.59 7.75 8.07
N LYS A 9 7.81 7.51 8.53
CA LYS A 9 8.82 6.84 7.69
C LYS A 9 8.38 5.43 7.33
N GLU A 10 7.87 4.68 8.30
CA GLU A 10 7.41 3.32 8.04
C GLU A 10 6.22 3.28 7.08
N LEU A 11 5.28 4.20 7.25
CA LEU A 11 4.10 4.25 6.37
C LEU A 11 4.47 4.69 4.96
N VAL A 12 5.39 5.66 4.81
CA VAL A 12 5.82 6.09 3.48
C VAL A 12 6.47 4.93 2.73
N GLU A 13 7.30 4.15 3.39
CA GLU A 13 7.90 2.97 2.75
C GLU A 13 6.83 1.97 2.32
N THR A 14 5.87 1.69 3.21
CA THR A 14 4.76 0.78 2.91
C THR A 14 3.94 1.28 1.73
N LEU A 15 3.65 2.58 1.71
CA LEU A 15 2.84 3.18 0.65
C LEU A 15 3.57 3.16 -0.69
N ARG A 16 4.88 3.42 -0.70
CA ARG A 16 5.65 3.36 -1.93
C ARG A 16 5.73 1.94 -2.49
N ASP A 17 5.85 0.96 -1.61
CA ASP A 17 5.82 -0.44 -2.05
C ASP A 17 4.45 -0.79 -2.63
N GLY A 18 3.38 -0.32 -1.99
CA GLY A 18 2.03 -0.53 -2.51
C GLY A 18 1.82 0.12 -3.86
N GLU A 19 2.30 1.34 -4.02
CA GLU A 19 2.21 2.04 -5.30
C GLU A 19 2.87 1.25 -6.42
N LYS A 20 4.10 0.81 -6.18
CA LYS A 20 4.85 0.05 -7.19
C LYS A 20 4.22 -1.32 -7.44
N GLY A 21 3.80 -1.99 -6.38
CA GLY A 21 3.19 -3.31 -6.50
C GLY A 21 1.87 -3.27 -7.26
N PHE A 22 1.00 -2.33 -6.93
CA PHE A 22 -0.26 -2.19 -7.64
C PHE A 22 -0.05 -1.80 -9.10
N ALA A 23 0.92 -0.92 -9.39
CA ALA A 23 1.22 -0.54 -10.77
C ALA A 23 1.71 -1.75 -11.58
N ALA A 24 2.57 -2.57 -10.99
CA ALA A 24 3.07 -3.77 -11.66
C ALA A 24 1.94 -4.78 -11.88
N ALA A 25 1.07 -4.95 -10.89
CA ALA A 25 -0.07 -5.85 -11.01
C ALA A 25 -1.04 -5.38 -12.09
N ALA A 26 -1.30 -4.07 -12.14
CA ALA A 26 -2.17 -3.49 -13.16
C ALA A 26 -1.62 -3.75 -14.56
N GLU A 27 -0.30 -3.56 -14.71
CA GLU A 27 0.35 -3.81 -16.01
C GLU A 27 0.19 -5.26 -16.45
N LYS A 28 0.31 -6.19 -15.50
CA LYS A 28 0.16 -7.60 -15.80
C LYS A 28 -1.24 -7.97 -16.26
N LEU A 29 -2.25 -7.30 -15.71
CA LEU A 29 -3.64 -7.61 -16.01
C LEU A 29 -4.20 -6.82 -17.19
N ARG A 30 -3.47 -5.84 -17.68
CA ARG A 30 -3.98 -4.90 -18.70
C ARG A 30 -4.39 -5.61 -19.98
N ASP A 31 -3.59 -6.58 -20.40
CA ASP A 31 -3.82 -7.31 -21.65
C ASP A 31 -4.52 -8.64 -21.43
N GLY A 32 -5.02 -8.89 -20.23
CA GLY A 32 -5.68 -10.15 -19.90
C GLY A 32 -7.18 -10.10 -20.15
N ASP A 33 -7.86 -11.12 -19.64
CA ASP A 33 -9.30 -11.29 -19.84
C ASP A 33 -10.14 -10.34 -18.98
N ARG A 34 -9.52 -9.68 -18.00
CA ARG A 34 -10.23 -8.83 -17.07
C ARG A 34 -9.55 -7.45 -16.98
N PRO A 35 -9.66 -6.63 -18.03
CA PRO A 35 -9.03 -5.29 -18.01
C PRO A 35 -9.58 -4.38 -16.93
N GLU A 36 -10.81 -4.63 -16.46
CA GLU A 36 -11.39 -3.84 -15.36
C GLU A 36 -10.61 -4.05 -14.06
N TRP A 37 -10.00 -5.22 -13.87
CA TRP A 37 -9.14 -5.46 -12.70
C TRP A 37 -7.90 -4.57 -12.77
N ALA A 38 -7.32 -4.44 -13.97
CA ALA A 38 -6.16 -3.56 -14.16
C ALA A 38 -6.51 -2.12 -13.81
N SER A 39 -7.69 -1.65 -14.20
CA SER A 39 -8.13 -0.29 -13.87
C SER A 39 -8.26 -0.09 -12.36
N THR A 40 -8.83 -1.07 -11.67
CA THR A 40 -8.97 -1.00 -10.22
C THR A 40 -7.60 -0.92 -9.55
N LEU A 41 -6.66 -1.78 -9.95
CA LEU A 41 -5.34 -1.80 -9.34
C LEU A 41 -4.54 -0.55 -9.66
N GLN A 42 -4.71 0.00 -10.86
CA GLN A 42 -4.06 1.27 -11.21
C GLN A 42 -4.58 2.41 -10.33
N ARG A 43 -5.89 2.45 -10.08
CA ARG A 43 -6.47 3.44 -9.19
C ARG A 43 -5.91 3.32 -7.78
N LEU A 44 -5.73 2.09 -7.30
CA LEU A 44 -5.15 1.87 -5.97
C LEU A 44 -3.68 2.27 -5.90
N SER A 45 -2.93 2.07 -7.00
CA SER A 45 -1.56 2.56 -7.09
C SER A 45 -1.51 4.08 -6.90
N GLU A 46 -2.39 4.79 -7.60
CA GLU A 46 -2.47 6.25 -7.50
C GLU A 46 -2.88 6.70 -6.11
N GLN A 47 -3.80 5.97 -5.47
CA GLN A 47 -4.19 6.25 -4.09
C GLN A 47 -2.99 6.19 -3.15
N ARG A 48 -2.15 5.15 -3.30
CA ARG A 48 -1.00 4.97 -2.42
C ARG A 48 0.04 6.06 -2.65
N ALA A 49 0.23 6.50 -3.89
CA ALA A 49 1.11 7.62 -4.18
C ALA A 49 0.62 8.90 -3.51
N GLN A 50 -0.68 9.15 -3.57
CA GLN A 50 -1.28 10.33 -2.95
C GLN A 50 -1.15 10.27 -1.42
N PHE A 51 -1.41 9.11 -0.82
CA PHE A 51 -1.28 8.92 0.62
C PHE A 51 0.16 9.14 1.07
N SER A 52 1.13 8.67 0.29
CA SER A 52 2.54 8.87 0.58
C SER A 52 2.87 10.36 0.64
N ARG A 53 2.42 11.13 -0.34
CA ARG A 53 2.65 12.58 -0.37
C ARG A 53 1.99 13.26 0.82
N GLU A 54 0.80 12.82 1.19
CA GLU A 54 0.09 13.40 2.33
C GLU A 54 0.86 13.18 3.64
N ILE A 55 1.41 11.99 3.84
CA ILE A 55 2.19 11.68 5.03
C ILE A 55 3.50 12.48 5.04
N ILE A 56 4.16 12.61 3.89
CA ILE A 56 5.40 13.39 3.78
C ILE A 56 5.14 14.85 4.12
N ASP A 57 4.09 15.43 3.54
CA ASP A 57 3.75 16.84 3.80
C ASP A 57 3.40 17.06 5.27
N LEU A 58 2.68 16.13 5.86
CA LEU A 58 2.32 16.20 7.26
C LEU A 58 3.57 16.11 8.15
N GLY A 59 4.49 15.21 7.80
CA GLY A 59 5.76 15.09 8.52
C GLY A 59 6.55 16.38 8.47
N HIS A 60 6.63 17.01 7.29
CA HIS A 60 7.31 18.30 7.17
C HIS A 60 6.65 19.38 8.02
N ALA A 61 5.33 19.36 8.13
CA ALA A 61 4.61 20.33 8.96
C ALA A 61 4.98 20.21 10.43
N TYR A 62 5.38 19.00 10.86
CA TYR A 62 5.85 18.78 12.23
C TYR A 62 7.39 18.90 12.35
N GLY A 63 8.06 19.31 11.27
CA GLY A 63 9.50 19.47 11.28
C GLY A 63 10.29 18.19 11.07
N ASP A 64 9.64 17.14 10.64
CA ASP A 64 10.27 15.84 10.40
C ASP A 64 10.72 15.70 8.95
N ASP A 65 11.83 14.99 8.74
CA ASP A 65 12.34 14.70 7.41
C ASP A 65 11.97 13.25 7.07
N VAL A 66 10.82 13.09 6.42
CA VAL A 66 10.27 11.76 6.12
C VAL A 66 10.32 11.39 4.65
N ASP A 67 10.82 12.28 3.78
CA ASP A 67 10.87 11.98 2.35
C ASP A 67 12.15 11.25 1.94
N GLU A 68 12.99 10.90 2.90
CA GLU A 68 14.12 10.05 2.60
C GLU A 68 13.60 8.70 2.16
N SER A 69 13.93 8.34 0.94
CA SER A 69 13.64 7.02 0.46
C SER A 69 14.51 6.05 1.25
N GLY A 70 13.98 5.59 2.35
CA GLY A 70 14.64 4.54 3.07
C GLY A 70 14.81 3.33 2.18
N THR A 71 15.81 2.55 2.47
CA THR A 71 15.93 1.25 1.85
C THR A 71 14.73 0.44 2.30
N ALA A 72 13.96 -0.02 1.34
CA ALA A 72 12.84 -0.89 1.64
C ALA A 72 13.34 -2.09 2.42
N THR A 73 12.70 -2.39 3.52
CA THR A 73 13.07 -3.57 4.29
C THR A 73 12.51 -4.82 3.62
N ALA A 74 13.18 -5.95 3.85
CA ALA A 74 12.71 -7.21 3.28
C ALA A 74 11.28 -7.52 3.66
N ALA A 75 10.85 -7.11 4.86
CA ALA A 75 9.50 -7.37 5.34
C ALA A 75 8.45 -6.67 4.50
N MET A 76 8.78 -5.47 3.98
CA MET A 76 7.81 -4.70 3.21
C MET A 76 7.57 -5.27 1.84
N HIS A 77 8.57 -5.91 1.26
CA HIS A 77 8.45 -6.49 -0.06
C HIS A 77 7.78 -7.86 -0.06
N ARG A 78 7.62 -8.47 1.11
CA ARG A 78 7.11 -9.85 1.15
C ARG A 78 5.74 -10.01 0.49
N GLY A 79 4.86 -9.03 0.68
CA GLY A 79 3.54 -9.09 0.06
C GLY A 79 3.60 -9.04 -1.46
N TRP A 80 4.60 -8.34 -2.00
CA TRP A 80 4.69 -8.13 -3.43
C TRP A 80 5.72 -9.03 -4.13
N ILE A 81 6.56 -9.73 -3.38
CA ILE A 81 7.51 -10.69 -3.96
C ILE A 81 6.77 -11.79 -4.71
N ALA A 82 5.64 -12.24 -4.16
CA ALA A 82 4.83 -13.26 -4.80
C ALA A 82 4.35 -12.83 -6.19
N LEU A 83 4.27 -11.51 -6.44
CA LEU A 83 3.88 -11.00 -7.74
C LEU A 83 4.89 -11.38 -8.82
N LYS A 84 6.18 -11.40 -8.47
CA LYS A 84 7.21 -11.78 -9.42
C LYS A 84 7.03 -13.21 -9.90
N ASP A 85 6.64 -14.09 -9.00
CA ASP A 85 6.40 -15.49 -9.35
C ASP A 85 5.11 -15.63 -10.15
N ALA A 86 4.09 -14.83 -9.82
CA ALA A 86 2.84 -14.81 -10.57
C ALA A 86 3.04 -14.26 -11.97
N VAL A 87 4.10 -13.48 -12.19
CA VAL A 87 4.40 -12.85 -13.46
C VAL A 87 4.72 -13.85 -14.57
N THR A 88 5.21 -15.03 -14.22
CA THR A 88 5.57 -16.03 -15.21
C THR A 88 4.39 -16.84 -15.70
N GLY A 89 3.20 -16.63 -15.12
CA GLY A 89 1.98 -17.30 -15.54
C GLY A 89 0.91 -16.30 -15.93
N ASP A 90 -0.05 -16.77 -16.70
CA ASP A 90 -1.20 -15.96 -17.10
C ASP A 90 -2.31 -16.04 -16.06
N ASP A 91 -1.95 -16.29 -14.80
CA ASP A 91 -2.94 -16.50 -13.73
C ASP A 91 -3.29 -15.17 -13.05
N ALA A 92 -4.37 -14.56 -13.51
CA ALA A 92 -4.89 -13.33 -12.93
C ALA A 92 -5.24 -13.51 -11.46
N GLY A 93 -5.73 -14.69 -11.08
CA GLY A 93 -6.04 -14.98 -9.68
C GLY A 93 -4.82 -14.91 -8.79
N ALA A 94 -3.68 -15.39 -9.29
CA ALA A 94 -2.42 -15.33 -8.53
C ALA A 94 -1.97 -13.88 -8.36
N VAL A 95 -2.14 -13.04 -9.38
CA VAL A 95 -1.81 -11.61 -9.28
C VAL A 95 -2.67 -10.95 -8.20
N LEU A 96 -3.99 -11.21 -8.20
CA LEU A 96 -4.86 -10.67 -7.18
C LEU A 96 -4.50 -11.21 -5.78
N GLY A 97 -4.11 -12.48 -5.70
CA GLY A 97 -3.67 -13.07 -4.43
C GLY A 97 -2.46 -12.35 -3.86
N ALA A 98 -1.50 -12.02 -4.73
CA ALA A 98 -0.33 -11.24 -4.30
C ALA A 98 -0.74 -9.84 -3.83
N ALA A 99 -1.69 -9.24 -4.53
CA ALA A 99 -2.20 -7.92 -4.14
C ALA A 99 -2.86 -7.97 -2.76
N VAL A 100 -3.66 -9.01 -2.48
CA VAL A 100 -4.28 -9.19 -1.16
C VAL A 100 -3.21 -9.32 -0.08
N THR A 101 -2.17 -10.11 -0.33
CA THR A 101 -1.08 -10.28 0.63
C THR A 101 -0.41 -8.94 0.93
N GLY A 102 -0.15 -8.14 -0.11
CA GLY A 102 0.43 -6.81 0.06
C GLY A 102 -0.49 -5.89 0.86
N GLU A 103 -1.80 -5.97 0.61
CA GLU A 103 -2.77 -5.17 1.33
C GLU A 103 -2.87 -5.57 2.80
N ASP A 104 -2.82 -6.87 3.09
CA ASP A 104 -2.83 -7.33 4.48
C ASP A 104 -1.62 -6.77 5.23
N HIS A 105 -0.46 -6.73 4.56
CA HIS A 105 0.73 -6.13 5.15
C HIS A 105 0.51 -4.63 5.41
N ALA A 106 -0.06 -3.92 4.44
CA ALA A 106 -0.31 -2.49 4.60
C ALA A 106 -1.27 -2.22 5.77
N VAL A 107 -2.35 -2.99 5.87
CA VAL A 107 -3.29 -2.87 6.99
C VAL A 107 -2.56 -3.05 8.31
N SER A 108 -1.71 -4.07 8.40
CA SER A 108 -0.95 -4.35 9.61
C SER A 108 -0.03 -3.19 9.98
N GLU A 109 0.63 -2.57 9.00
CA GLU A 109 1.52 -1.43 9.26
C GLU A 109 0.76 -0.21 9.75
N TYR A 110 -0.44 0.04 9.21
CA TYR A 110 -1.28 1.11 9.72
C TYR A 110 -1.73 0.84 11.16
N GLU A 111 -2.07 -0.40 11.47
CA GLU A 111 -2.46 -0.78 12.83
C GLU A 111 -1.34 -0.58 13.82
N LYS A 112 -0.12 -0.94 13.43
CA LYS A 112 1.06 -0.70 14.26
C LYS A 112 1.29 0.80 14.48
N ALA A 113 1.13 1.60 13.45
CA ALA A 113 1.28 3.05 13.57
C ALA A 113 0.27 3.62 14.55
N LEU A 114 -0.97 3.14 14.51
CA LEU A 114 -2.03 3.64 15.39
C LEU A 114 -1.83 3.24 16.85
N GLU A 115 -0.98 2.25 17.12
CA GLU A 115 -0.63 1.87 18.49
C GLU A 115 0.38 2.82 19.10
N LYS A 116 1.07 3.62 18.27
CA LYS A 116 2.07 4.57 18.75
C LYS A 116 1.41 5.82 19.31
N ASP A 117 2.18 6.59 20.08
CA ASP A 117 1.71 7.83 20.67
C ASP A 117 1.81 8.96 19.66
N LEU A 118 0.82 9.03 18.77
CA LEU A 118 0.81 9.98 17.68
C LEU A 118 0.15 11.30 18.09
N SER A 119 0.61 12.40 17.50
CA SER A 119 -0.07 13.68 17.63
C SER A 119 -1.50 13.56 17.10
N ALA A 120 -2.44 14.33 17.65
CA ALA A 120 -3.85 14.22 17.33
C ALA A 120 -4.11 14.38 15.83
N GLY A 121 -3.51 15.39 15.20
CA GLY A 121 -3.69 15.63 13.77
C GLY A 121 -3.08 14.54 12.92
N PHE A 122 -1.94 14.00 13.33
CA PHE A 122 -1.30 12.91 12.63
C PHE A 122 -2.14 11.63 12.73
N ARG A 123 -2.65 11.35 13.93
CA ARG A 123 -3.52 10.18 14.16
C ARG A 123 -4.77 10.25 13.30
N GLU A 124 -5.34 11.43 13.12
CA GLU A 124 -6.53 11.59 12.30
C GLU A 124 -6.27 11.17 10.84
N VAL A 125 -5.15 11.63 10.27
CA VAL A 125 -4.78 11.28 8.89
C VAL A 125 -4.51 9.79 8.79
N VAL A 126 -3.74 9.23 9.72
CA VAL A 126 -3.41 7.81 9.71
C VAL A 126 -4.68 6.96 9.82
N SER A 127 -5.61 7.34 10.69
CA SER A 127 -6.88 6.61 10.86
C SER A 127 -7.71 6.64 9.58
N ARG A 128 -7.79 7.79 8.93
CA ARG A 128 -8.56 7.93 7.70
C ARG A 128 -7.96 7.08 6.58
N GLN A 129 -6.63 7.12 6.46
CA GLN A 129 -5.94 6.31 5.46
C GLN A 129 -6.09 4.83 5.76
N HIS A 130 -6.02 4.44 7.03
CA HIS A 130 -6.21 3.05 7.43
C HIS A 130 -7.56 2.52 6.97
N GLN A 131 -8.63 3.30 7.18
CA GLN A 131 -9.96 2.89 6.75
C GLN A 131 -10.02 2.71 5.22
N ALA A 132 -9.36 3.60 4.48
CA ALA A 132 -9.33 3.49 3.02
C ALA A 132 -8.53 2.26 2.56
N VAL A 133 -7.44 1.94 3.24
CA VAL A 133 -6.63 0.78 2.91
C VAL A 133 -7.40 -0.53 3.20
N VAL A 134 -8.13 -0.57 4.31
CA VAL A 134 -8.99 -1.72 4.62
C VAL A 134 -10.05 -1.90 3.54
N ALA A 135 -10.70 -0.81 3.14
CA ALA A 135 -11.72 -0.87 2.09
C ALA A 135 -11.12 -1.35 0.76
N ALA A 136 -9.91 -0.90 0.44
CA ALA A 136 -9.22 -1.33 -0.77
C ALA A 136 -8.88 -2.81 -0.73
N ARG A 137 -8.42 -3.30 0.42
CA ARG A 137 -8.16 -4.74 0.58
C ARG A 137 -9.41 -5.55 0.34
N ASP A 138 -10.52 -5.11 0.91
CA ASP A 138 -11.79 -5.81 0.75
C ASP A 138 -12.26 -5.78 -0.70
N GLU A 139 -12.02 -4.68 -1.39
CA GLU A 139 -12.34 -4.55 -2.81
C GLU A 139 -11.56 -5.55 -3.65
N VAL A 140 -10.26 -5.69 -3.39
CA VAL A 140 -9.42 -6.64 -4.12
C VAL A 140 -9.85 -8.07 -3.82
N LYS A 141 -10.18 -8.36 -2.56
CA LYS A 141 -10.69 -9.69 -2.19
C LYS A 141 -11.99 -10.00 -2.92
N ALA A 142 -12.85 -9.02 -3.08
CA ALA A 142 -14.11 -9.20 -3.81
C ALA A 142 -13.84 -9.54 -5.27
N LEU A 143 -12.86 -8.92 -5.90
CA LEU A 143 -12.46 -9.26 -7.27
C LEU A 143 -11.96 -10.70 -7.35
N GLN A 144 -11.20 -11.13 -6.37
CA GLN A 144 -10.63 -12.48 -6.35
C GLN A 144 -11.70 -13.55 -6.23
N SER A 145 -12.82 -13.25 -5.58
CA SER A 145 -13.90 -14.21 -5.40
C SER A 145 -14.87 -14.25 -6.56
N VAL A 146 -14.73 -13.38 -7.56
CA VAL A 146 -15.55 -13.37 -8.76
C VAL A 146 -14.90 -14.28 -9.81
N ASP A 147 -15.62 -15.28 -10.22
CA ASP A 147 -15.15 -16.21 -11.27
C ASP A 147 -15.55 -15.72 -12.65
#